data_e9e580e87df8716a6bb0e37a21c104c1
#
_entry.id   e9e580e87df8716a6bb0e37a21c104c1
#
_cell.length_a   1.000
_cell.length_b   1.000
_cell.length_c   1.000
_cell.angle_alpha   90.00
_cell.angle_beta   90.00
_cell.angle_gamma   90.00
#
_symmetry.space_group_name_H-M   'P 1'
#
loop_
_entity.id
_entity.type
_entity.pdbx_description
1 polymer ?
#
loop_
_entity_poly.entity_id
_entity_poly.type
_entity_poly.pdbx_seq_one_letter_code
_entity_poly.pdbx_strand_id
1 'polypeptide(L)' 'MTVYELARKYYPRLWDRERLEALLAAGRLSQEEFDRLVGAEK' A
#
# COMPACT_ATOMS: atom_id res chain seq x y z
N MET A 1 0.40 -14.99 -0.16
CA MET A 1 0.62 -13.63 0.33
C MET A 1 -0.05 -12.64 -0.60
N THR A 2 -0.77 -11.71 -0.03
CA THR A 2 -1.44 -10.71 -0.86
C THR A 2 -0.56 -9.47 -1.01
N VAL A 3 -0.88 -8.67 -2.01
CA VAL A 3 -0.15 -7.42 -2.22
C VAL A 3 -0.28 -6.51 -1.00
N TYR A 4 -1.45 -6.54 -0.36
CA TYR A 4 -1.67 -5.76 0.84
C TYR A 4 -0.71 -6.16 1.97
N GLU A 5 -0.52 -7.46 2.15
CA GLU A 5 0.40 -7.93 3.18
C GLU A 5 1.84 -7.52 2.89
N LEU A 6 2.22 -7.60 1.62
CA LEU A 6 3.55 -7.15 1.23
C LEU A 6 3.71 -5.66 1.47
N ALA A 7 2.69 -4.89 1.13
CA ALA A 7 2.73 -3.45 1.32
C ALA A 7 2.85 -3.09 2.79
N ARG A 8 2.11 -3.78 3.65
CA ARG A 8 2.20 -3.53 5.09
C ARG A 8 3.60 -3.79 5.62
N LYS A 9 4.27 -4.76 5.02
CA LYS A 9 5.60 -5.14 5.47
C LYS A 9 6.66 -4.15 4.99
N TYR A 10 6.52 -3.67 3.78
CA TYR A 10 7.56 -2.85 3.17
C TYR A 10 7.31 -1.36 3.24
N TYR A 11 6.08 -0.95 3.29
CA TYR A 11 5.74 0.46 3.37
C TYR A 11 5.84 0.91 4.84
N PRO A 12 6.37 2.06 5.12
CA PRO A 12 6.90 3.06 4.19
C PRO A 12 8.42 2.95 3.95
N ARG A 13 9.03 1.90 4.41
CA ARG A 13 10.49 1.82 4.38
C ARG A 13 11.03 1.55 2.97
N LEU A 14 10.69 0.39 2.41
CA LEU A 14 11.17 0.01 1.10
C LEU A 14 10.27 0.50 -0.01
N TRP A 15 9.00 0.66 0.29
CA TRP A 15 7.99 1.13 -0.64
C TRP A 15 7.55 2.52 -0.20
N ASP A 16 7.34 3.40 -1.16
CA ASP A 16 6.83 4.73 -0.88
C ASP A 16 5.37 4.81 -1.30
N ARG A 17 4.79 5.99 -1.07
CA ARG A 17 3.39 6.21 -1.37
C ARG A 17 3.10 6.07 -2.86
N GLU A 18 4.05 6.49 -3.68
CA GLU A 18 3.85 6.39 -5.13
C GLU A 18 3.72 4.95 -5.56
N ARG A 19 4.47 4.07 -4.93
CA ARG A 19 4.34 2.65 -5.22
C ARG A 19 2.94 2.16 -4.88
N LEU A 20 2.41 2.58 -3.74
CA LEU A 20 1.07 2.19 -3.33
C LEU A 20 0.03 2.75 -4.30
N GLU A 21 0.22 3.96 -4.76
CA GLU A 21 -0.71 4.54 -5.72
C GLU A 21 -0.69 3.77 -7.04
N ALA A 22 0.47 3.32 -7.46
CA ALA A 22 0.60 2.53 -8.67
C ALA A 22 -0.13 1.19 -8.52
N LEU A 23 -0.01 0.58 -7.35
CA LEU A 23 -0.69 -0.68 -7.08
C LEU A 23 -2.21 -0.49 -7.06
N LEU A 24 -2.64 0.62 -6.48
CA LEU A 24 -4.06 0.96 -6.45
C LEU A 24 -4.59 1.15 -7.87
N ALA A 25 -3.86 1.88 -8.69
CA ALA A 25 -4.27 2.13 -10.07
C ALA A 25 -4.29 0.85 -10.90
N ALA A 26 -3.41 -0.09 -10.58
CA ALA A 26 -3.36 -1.36 -11.30
C ALA A 26 -4.43 -2.33 -10.81
N GLY A 27 -5.18 -1.96 -9.78
CA GLY A 27 -6.22 -2.82 -9.24
C GLY A 27 -5.70 -3.88 -8.29
N ARG A 28 -4.48 -3.75 -7.82
CA ARG A 28 -3.89 -4.71 -6.91
C ARG A 28 -4.17 -4.37 -5.46
N LEU A 29 -4.45 -3.12 -5.17
CA LEU A 29 -4.88 -2.66 -3.86
C LEU A 29 -6.25 -2.03 -3.98
N SER A 30 -7.09 -2.21 -2.96
CA SER A 30 -8.35 -1.51 -2.91
C SER A 30 -8.13 -0.14 -2.25
N GLN A 31 -9.10 0.75 -2.42
CA GLN A 31 -9.02 2.07 -1.81
C GLN A 31 -8.91 1.96 -0.29
N GLU A 32 -9.66 1.03 0.30
CA GLU A 32 -9.61 0.82 1.74
C GLU A 32 -8.23 0.39 2.20
N GLU A 33 -7.64 -0.52 1.46
CA GLU A 33 -6.31 -1.01 1.81
C GLU A 33 -5.27 0.09 1.69
N PHE A 34 -5.38 0.88 0.65
CA PHE A 34 -4.50 2.02 0.46
C PHE A 34 -4.63 2.99 1.62
N ASP A 35 -5.85 3.30 1.99
CA ASP A 35 -6.10 4.25 3.08
C ASP A 35 -5.55 3.73 4.39
N ARG A 36 -5.68 2.44 4.65
CA ARG A 36 -5.18 1.86 5.88
C ARG A 36 -3.66 1.95 5.95
N LEU A 37 -3.00 1.70 4.83
CA LEU A 37 -1.55 1.75 4.79
C LEU A 37 -1.05 3.17 5.00
N VAL A 38 -1.62 4.11 4.30
CA VAL A 38 -1.21 5.51 4.40
C VAL A 38 -1.58 6.08 5.77
N GLY A 39 -2.74 5.72 6.26
CA GLY A 39 -3.20 6.20 7.56
C GLY A 39 -2.35 5.70 8.71
N ALA A 40 -1.77 4.52 8.56
CA ALA A 40 -0.96 3.94 9.62
C ALA A 40 0.35 4.69 9.85
N GLU A 41 0.72 5.56 8.93
CA GLU A 41 1.92 6.36 9.09
C GLU A 41 1.80 7.36 10.22
N LYS A 42 0.59 7.75 10.51
CA LYS A 42 0.37 8.74 11.55
C LYS A 42 0.60 8.13 12.91
#